data_e0dd0c3222d72d91184a1325847ec615
#
_entry.id   e0dd0c3222d72d91184a1325847ec615
#
_cell.length_a   1.000
_cell.length_b   1.000
_cell.length_c   1.000
_cell.angle_alpha   90.00
_cell.angle_beta   90.00
_cell.angle_gamma   90.00
#
_symmetry.space_group_name_H-M   'P 1'
#
loop_
_entity.id
_entity.type
_entity.pdbx_description
1 polymer ?
#
loop_
_entity_poly.entity_id
_entity_poly.type
_entity_poly.pdbx_seq_one_letter_code
_entity_poly.pdbx_strand_id
1 'polypeptide(L)'
;MTVENFIEALPEDRKDAILNLIDIFQKNLPQGFSLTMSYGMIGFVVPHSLYPAGYHCDPKLPLPFINIASQKNFISIYHMGLYAIQEEMEWFVTHYPLYTNAKLDMGKSCIRFKQTNQIPFELFQALAQRISPERWIEVYENTYRKK
;
A
#
# COMPACT_ATOMS: atom_id res chain seq x y z
N MET A 1 -16.02 -7.82 -8.26
CA MET A 1 -15.68 -6.40 -8.46
C MET A 1 -14.30 -6.28 -9.08
N THR A 2 -14.15 -5.41 -10.06
CA THR A 2 -12.86 -5.15 -10.71
C THR A 2 -12.26 -3.84 -10.20
N VAL A 3 -10.98 -3.61 -10.55
CA VAL A 3 -10.32 -2.34 -10.26
C VAL A 3 -11.11 -1.20 -10.90
N GLU A 4 -11.56 -1.38 -12.14
CA GLU A 4 -12.33 -0.38 -12.87
C GLU A 4 -13.66 -0.08 -12.17
N ASN A 5 -14.36 -1.11 -11.68
CA ASN A 5 -15.60 -0.92 -10.91
C ASN A 5 -15.35 -0.13 -9.64
N PHE A 6 -14.27 -0.43 -8.96
CA PHE A 6 -13.89 0.28 -7.73
C PHE A 6 -13.68 1.77 -8.02
N ILE A 7 -12.92 2.06 -9.07
CA ILE A 7 -12.63 3.45 -9.46
C ILE A 7 -13.89 4.21 -9.84
N GLU A 8 -14.76 3.58 -10.62
CA GLU A 8 -16.02 4.21 -11.06
C GLU A 8 -16.94 4.56 -9.90
N ALA A 9 -16.91 3.74 -8.85
CA ALA A 9 -17.74 3.93 -7.66
C ALA A 9 -17.21 4.97 -6.67
N LEU A 10 -16.00 5.49 -6.89
CA LEU A 10 -15.40 6.45 -5.98
C LEU A 10 -16.13 7.79 -5.98
N PRO A 11 -16.23 8.44 -4.80
CA PRO A 11 -16.68 9.83 -4.76
C PRO A 11 -15.81 10.70 -5.65
N GLU A 12 -16.42 11.66 -6.31
CA GLU A 12 -15.73 12.50 -7.31
C GLU A 12 -14.55 13.27 -6.70
N ASP A 13 -14.70 13.70 -5.45
CA ASP A 13 -13.65 14.45 -4.74
C ASP A 13 -12.44 13.60 -4.36
N ARG A 14 -12.54 12.28 -4.51
CA ARG A 14 -11.44 11.36 -4.17
C ARG A 14 -10.85 10.66 -5.38
N LYS A 15 -11.59 10.63 -6.46
CA LYS A 15 -11.19 9.84 -7.64
C LYS A 15 -9.79 10.17 -8.13
N ASP A 16 -9.49 11.46 -8.30
CA ASP A 16 -8.20 11.90 -8.81
C ASP A 16 -7.05 11.51 -7.87
N ALA A 17 -7.26 11.66 -6.57
CA ALA A 17 -6.23 11.34 -5.58
C ALA A 17 -5.91 9.83 -5.58
N ILE A 18 -6.95 9.01 -5.65
CA ILE A 18 -6.76 7.55 -5.64
C ILE A 18 -6.14 7.09 -6.95
N LEU A 19 -6.58 7.63 -8.08
CA LEU A 19 -5.95 7.32 -9.37
C LEU A 19 -4.47 7.71 -9.37
N ASN A 20 -4.14 8.86 -8.78
CA ASN A 20 -2.76 9.30 -8.67
C ASN A 20 -1.92 8.35 -7.82
N LEU A 21 -2.47 7.89 -6.69
CA LEU A 21 -1.78 6.91 -5.84
C LEU A 21 -1.55 5.59 -6.59
N ILE A 22 -2.56 5.10 -7.29
CA ILE A 22 -2.44 3.87 -8.08
C ILE A 22 -1.34 4.03 -9.12
N ASP A 23 -1.35 5.15 -9.85
CA ASP A 23 -0.35 5.42 -10.89
C ASP A 23 1.06 5.46 -10.30
N ILE A 24 1.22 6.14 -9.16
CA ILE A 24 2.52 6.25 -8.49
C ILE A 24 3.06 4.87 -8.12
N PHE A 25 2.23 4.03 -7.51
CA PHE A 25 2.69 2.70 -7.12
C PHE A 25 2.94 1.81 -8.34
N GLN A 26 2.08 1.87 -9.36
CA GLN A 26 2.30 1.08 -10.57
C GLN A 26 3.60 1.41 -11.27
N LYS A 27 3.95 2.70 -11.33
CA LYS A 27 5.15 3.14 -12.05
C LYS A 27 6.43 3.00 -11.23
N ASN A 28 6.33 3.01 -9.91
CA ASN A 28 7.51 3.11 -9.06
C ASN A 28 7.81 1.87 -8.22
N LEU A 29 6.85 0.97 -8.03
CA LEU A 29 7.14 -0.29 -7.35
C LEU A 29 8.10 -1.12 -8.20
N PRO A 30 9.07 -1.79 -7.56
CA PRO A 30 9.93 -2.73 -8.29
C PRO A 30 9.11 -3.79 -9.03
N GLN A 31 9.64 -4.28 -10.12
CA GLN A 31 8.94 -5.29 -10.92
C GLN A 31 8.62 -6.53 -10.10
N GLY A 32 7.42 -7.05 -10.28
CA GLY A 32 6.98 -8.27 -9.61
C GLY A 32 5.70 -8.09 -8.79
N PHE A 33 5.38 -6.86 -8.39
CA PHE A 33 4.09 -6.60 -7.74
C PHE A 33 3.00 -6.46 -8.79
N SER A 34 1.79 -6.91 -8.46
CA SER A 34 0.63 -6.85 -9.37
C SER A 34 -0.51 -6.07 -8.73
N LEU A 35 -1.19 -5.28 -9.56
CA LEU A 35 -2.39 -4.55 -9.15
C LEU A 35 -3.61 -5.45 -9.25
N THR A 36 -4.40 -5.51 -8.19
CA THR A 36 -5.62 -6.32 -8.15
C THR A 36 -6.59 -5.77 -7.11
N MET A 37 -7.76 -6.36 -7.02
CA MET A 37 -8.66 -6.13 -5.89
C MET A 37 -8.30 -7.09 -4.76
N SER A 38 -8.26 -6.60 -3.53
CA SER A 38 -7.88 -7.37 -2.37
C SER A 38 -8.70 -6.87 -1.17
N TYR A 39 -9.52 -7.74 -0.61
CA TYR A 39 -10.40 -7.40 0.53
C TYR A 39 -11.30 -6.18 0.25
N GLY A 40 -11.82 -6.07 -0.98
CA GLY A 40 -12.67 -4.94 -1.35
C GLY A 40 -11.93 -3.62 -1.55
N MET A 41 -10.60 -3.66 -1.61
CA MET A 41 -9.74 -2.50 -1.79
C MET A 41 -8.85 -2.68 -3.01
N ILE A 42 -8.27 -1.59 -3.48
CA ILE A 42 -7.15 -1.67 -4.43
C ILE A 42 -5.99 -2.34 -3.70
N GLY A 43 -5.36 -3.31 -4.33
CA GLY A 43 -4.23 -4.03 -3.75
C GLY A 43 -3.05 -4.14 -4.70
N PHE A 44 -1.84 -3.99 -4.15
CA PHE A 44 -0.60 -4.34 -4.83
C PHE A 44 -0.06 -5.55 -4.09
N VAL A 45 0.08 -6.64 -4.81
CA VAL A 45 0.35 -7.97 -4.23
C VAL A 45 1.54 -8.62 -4.88
N VAL A 46 2.13 -9.61 -4.19
CA VAL A 46 3.07 -10.54 -4.83
C VAL A 46 2.23 -11.70 -5.36
N PRO A 47 2.15 -11.88 -6.68
CA PRO A 47 1.30 -12.92 -7.24
C PRO A 47 1.79 -14.32 -6.93
N HIS A 48 0.89 -15.30 -7.02
CA HIS A 48 1.25 -16.71 -6.76
C HIS A 48 2.38 -17.22 -7.67
N SER A 49 2.53 -16.63 -8.85
CA SER A 49 3.63 -16.99 -9.76
C SER A 49 5.01 -16.73 -9.15
N LEU A 50 5.11 -15.74 -8.24
CA LEU A 50 6.35 -15.42 -7.55
C LEU A 50 6.39 -15.97 -6.13
N TYR A 51 5.23 -16.15 -5.51
CA TYR A 51 5.14 -16.66 -4.14
C TYR A 51 3.95 -17.63 -4.05
N PRO A 52 4.16 -18.90 -4.45
CA PRO A 52 3.06 -19.87 -4.53
C PRO A 52 2.34 -20.15 -3.21
N ALA A 53 3.02 -19.98 -2.08
CA ALA A 53 2.40 -20.22 -0.76
C ALA A 53 1.25 -19.25 -0.46
N GLY A 54 1.26 -18.06 -1.06
CA GLY A 54 0.20 -17.09 -0.88
C GLY A 54 0.16 -16.49 0.52
N TYR A 55 -0.99 -15.93 0.87
CA TYR A 55 -1.16 -15.28 2.17
C TYR A 55 -1.40 -16.34 3.25
N HIS A 56 -0.72 -16.21 4.41
CA HIS A 56 -0.83 -17.24 5.45
C HIS A 56 -2.24 -17.33 6.05
N CYS A 57 -3.00 -16.25 6.02
CA CYS A 57 -4.39 -16.25 6.49
C CYS A 57 -5.34 -16.95 5.54
N ASP A 58 -5.03 -16.92 4.23
CA ASP A 58 -5.80 -17.60 3.19
C ASP A 58 -4.91 -17.84 1.98
N PRO A 59 -4.34 -19.05 1.84
CA PRO A 59 -3.40 -19.34 0.74
C PRO A 59 -3.97 -19.19 -0.67
N LYS A 60 -5.28 -19.11 -0.81
CA LYS A 60 -5.90 -18.87 -2.12
C LYS A 60 -5.68 -17.42 -2.58
N LEU A 61 -5.37 -16.52 -1.64
CA LEU A 61 -5.09 -15.14 -1.95
C LEU A 61 -3.60 -14.93 -2.16
N PRO A 62 -3.22 -14.04 -3.11
CA PRO A 62 -1.82 -13.68 -3.26
C PRO A 62 -1.33 -12.91 -2.04
N LEU A 63 -0.02 -12.83 -1.88
CA LEU A 63 0.57 -12.15 -0.73
C LEU A 63 0.33 -10.64 -0.82
N PRO A 64 -0.42 -10.04 0.12
CA PRO A 64 -0.66 -8.60 0.07
C PRO A 64 0.57 -7.81 0.47
N PHE A 65 0.68 -6.59 -0.07
CA PHE A 65 1.75 -5.67 0.28
C PHE A 65 1.20 -4.29 0.59
N ILE A 66 0.49 -3.67 -0.35
CA ILE A 66 -0.11 -2.35 -0.19
C ILE A 66 -1.60 -2.43 -0.54
N ASN A 67 -2.43 -1.77 0.26
CA ASN A 67 -3.85 -1.61 -0.08
C ASN A 67 -4.23 -0.14 0.01
N ILE A 68 -5.14 0.28 -0.86
CA ILE A 68 -5.68 1.64 -0.85
C ILE A 68 -7.19 1.53 -0.68
N ALA A 69 -7.71 2.17 0.36
CA ALA A 69 -9.13 2.17 0.67
C ALA A 69 -9.70 3.57 0.68
N SER A 70 -10.93 3.71 0.16
CA SER A 70 -11.70 4.95 0.28
C SER A 70 -12.76 4.72 1.34
N GLN A 71 -12.56 5.31 2.51
CA GLN A 71 -13.47 5.15 3.65
C GLN A 71 -14.28 6.42 3.84
N LYS A 72 -15.30 6.35 4.70
CA LYS A 72 -16.26 7.44 4.86
C LYS A 72 -15.60 8.80 5.11
N ASN A 73 -14.64 8.83 6.04
CA ASN A 73 -14.04 10.09 6.50
C ASN A 73 -12.61 10.31 6.04
N PHE A 74 -12.00 9.33 5.36
CA PHE A 74 -10.59 9.43 4.97
C PHE A 74 -10.23 8.38 3.91
N ILE A 75 -9.09 8.64 3.26
CA ILE A 75 -8.43 7.64 2.42
C ILE A 75 -7.38 6.97 3.30
N SER A 76 -7.31 5.64 3.25
CA SER A 76 -6.34 4.87 4.00
C SER A 76 -5.38 4.15 3.07
N ILE A 77 -4.11 4.17 3.40
CA ILE A 77 -3.08 3.40 2.71
C ILE A 77 -2.55 2.39 3.71
N TYR A 78 -2.73 1.11 3.41
CA TYR A 78 -2.20 0.01 4.22
C TYR A 78 -0.89 -0.43 3.58
N HIS A 79 0.22 -0.36 4.33
CA HIS A 79 1.53 -0.73 3.80
C HIS A 79 2.17 -1.72 4.75
N MET A 80 2.06 -3.00 4.43
CA MET A 80 2.55 -4.05 5.32
C MET A 80 4.07 -4.01 5.52
N GLY A 81 4.81 -3.74 4.45
CA GLY A 81 6.27 -3.65 4.53
C GLY A 81 6.75 -2.56 5.47
N LEU A 82 6.07 -1.41 5.42
CA LEU A 82 6.42 -0.27 6.27
C LEU A 82 6.31 -0.62 7.75
N TYR A 83 5.26 -1.34 8.12
CA TYR A 83 5.02 -1.72 9.51
C TYR A 83 5.87 -2.92 9.94
N ALA A 84 6.32 -3.74 9.01
CA ALA A 84 7.12 -4.92 9.31
C ALA A 84 8.63 -4.63 9.38
N ILE A 85 9.09 -3.56 8.72
CA ILE A 85 10.51 -3.23 8.62
C ILE A 85 10.78 -1.92 9.34
N GLN A 86 11.43 -2.02 10.49
CA GLN A 86 11.68 -0.86 11.35
C GLN A 86 12.43 0.27 10.64
N GLU A 87 13.44 -0.07 9.85
CA GLU A 87 14.22 0.93 9.10
C GLU A 87 13.33 1.74 8.15
N GLU A 88 12.37 1.08 7.52
CA GLU A 88 11.47 1.75 6.58
C GLU A 88 10.49 2.65 7.31
N MET A 89 10.00 2.20 8.47
CA MET A 89 9.14 3.02 9.30
C MET A 89 9.87 4.28 9.77
N GLU A 90 11.10 4.14 10.23
CA GLU A 90 11.91 5.28 10.68
C GLU A 90 12.16 6.26 9.54
N TRP A 91 12.48 5.74 8.36
CA TRP A 91 12.69 6.56 7.18
C TRP A 91 11.42 7.35 6.83
N PHE A 92 10.29 6.67 6.82
CA PHE A 92 9.01 7.29 6.47
C PHE A 92 8.64 8.41 7.44
N VAL A 93 8.70 8.12 8.74
CA VAL A 93 8.33 9.09 9.78
C VAL A 93 9.24 10.31 9.74
N THR A 94 10.54 10.08 9.52
CA THR A 94 11.53 11.16 9.46
C THR A 94 11.30 12.08 8.25
N HIS A 95 10.93 11.49 7.11
CA HIS A 95 10.78 12.26 5.86
C HIS A 95 9.39 12.87 5.70
N TYR A 96 8.39 12.35 6.39
CA TYR A 96 7.00 12.78 6.23
C TYR A 96 6.81 14.30 6.33
N PRO A 97 7.32 14.99 7.37
CA PRO A 97 7.07 16.43 7.49
C PRO A 97 7.75 17.28 6.41
N LEU A 98 8.66 16.71 5.64
CA LEU A 98 9.29 17.42 4.52
C LEU A 98 8.35 17.52 3.30
N TYR A 99 7.29 16.72 3.27
CA TYR A 99 6.42 16.60 2.10
C TYR A 99 5.01 17.13 2.33
N THR A 100 4.58 17.28 3.58
CA THR A 100 3.23 17.78 3.88
C THR A 100 3.21 18.42 5.26
N ASN A 101 2.30 19.37 5.44
CA ASN A 101 2.07 20.03 6.73
C ASN A 101 1.02 19.28 7.56
N ALA A 102 0.36 18.29 6.98
CA ALA A 102 -0.65 17.51 7.70
C ALA A 102 0.01 16.68 8.80
N LYS A 103 -0.68 16.55 9.93
CA LYS A 103 -0.22 15.67 10.99
C LYS A 103 -0.27 14.23 10.52
N LEU A 104 0.78 13.47 10.81
CA LEU A 104 0.83 12.05 10.47
C LEU A 104 -0.19 11.27 11.32
N ASP A 105 -1.14 10.64 10.65
CA ASP A 105 -2.20 9.85 11.29
C ASP A 105 -2.00 8.38 10.90
N MET A 106 -1.43 7.60 11.80
CA MET A 106 -1.13 6.19 11.57
C MET A 106 -1.93 5.32 12.53
N GLY A 107 -2.63 4.34 11.96
CA GLY A 107 -3.29 3.29 12.73
C GLY A 107 -2.36 2.08 12.88
N LYS A 108 -2.95 0.92 13.19
CA LYS A 108 -2.17 -0.32 13.39
C LYS A 108 -1.49 -0.81 12.12
N SER A 109 -2.05 -0.53 10.96
CA SER A 109 -1.49 -0.99 9.68
C SER A 109 -1.73 0.00 8.56
N CYS A 110 -2.25 1.18 8.85
CA CYS A 110 -2.64 2.14 7.81
C CYS A 110 -2.21 3.56 8.13
N ILE A 111 -2.11 4.35 7.06
CA ILE A 111 -1.86 5.78 7.11
C ILE A 111 -3.12 6.43 6.55
N ARG A 112 -3.70 7.37 7.31
CA ARG A 112 -5.00 7.99 6.96
C ARG A 112 -4.84 9.44 6.56
N PHE A 113 -5.63 9.86 5.57
CA PHE A 113 -5.69 11.23 5.11
C PHE A 113 -7.14 11.68 4.99
N LYS A 114 -7.51 12.72 5.73
CA LYS A 114 -8.87 13.25 5.69
C LYS A 114 -9.12 14.10 4.45
N GLN A 115 -8.06 14.75 3.94
CA GLN A 115 -8.15 15.61 2.78
C GLN A 115 -7.15 15.19 1.71
N THR A 116 -7.61 15.13 0.47
CA THR A 116 -6.79 14.65 -0.64
C THR A 116 -5.58 15.54 -0.91
N ASN A 117 -5.70 16.84 -0.64
CA ASN A 117 -4.59 17.78 -0.87
C ASN A 117 -3.49 17.66 0.19
N GLN A 118 -3.68 16.82 1.20
CA GLN A 118 -2.68 16.60 2.24
C GLN A 118 -1.83 15.36 1.98
N ILE A 119 -2.17 14.56 0.97
CA ILE A 119 -1.46 13.33 0.67
C ILE A 119 -0.07 13.66 0.09
N PRO A 120 1.02 13.19 0.72
CA PRO A 120 2.37 13.46 0.22
C PRO A 120 2.74 12.49 -0.90
N PHE A 121 2.23 12.74 -2.11
CA PHE A 121 2.40 11.85 -3.24
C PHE A 121 3.87 11.55 -3.56
N GLU A 122 4.74 12.56 -3.50
CA GLU A 122 6.15 12.38 -3.80
C GLU A 122 6.85 11.48 -2.76
N LEU A 123 6.41 11.53 -1.51
CA LEU A 123 6.92 10.65 -0.48
C LEU A 123 6.54 9.20 -0.78
N PHE A 124 5.30 8.96 -1.21
CA PHE A 124 4.87 7.61 -1.57
C PHE A 124 5.59 7.12 -2.82
N GLN A 125 5.93 8.01 -3.74
CA GLN A 125 6.76 7.66 -4.90
C GLN A 125 8.12 7.14 -4.45
N ALA A 126 8.76 7.84 -3.52
CA ALA A 126 10.06 7.42 -2.96
C ALA A 126 9.92 6.12 -2.18
N LEU A 127 8.88 5.99 -1.38
CA LEU A 127 8.62 4.78 -0.60
C LEU A 127 8.44 3.56 -1.51
N ALA A 128 7.74 3.74 -2.64
CA ALA A 128 7.44 2.65 -3.57
C ALA A 128 8.71 1.96 -4.08
N GLN A 129 9.81 2.69 -4.21
CA GLN A 129 11.05 2.17 -4.76
C GLN A 129 11.93 1.44 -3.74
N ARG A 130 11.54 1.41 -2.48
CA ARG A 130 12.42 0.99 -1.40
C ARG A 130 12.39 -0.51 -1.08
N ILE A 131 11.29 -1.20 -1.39
CA ILE A 131 11.14 -2.61 -1.02
C ILE A 131 10.78 -3.42 -2.26
N SER A 132 11.64 -4.39 -2.59
CA SER A 132 11.39 -5.31 -3.71
C SER A 132 10.44 -6.44 -3.30
N PRO A 133 9.83 -7.15 -4.26
CA PRO A 133 9.04 -8.34 -3.94
C PRO A 133 9.85 -9.39 -3.19
N GLU A 134 11.11 -9.60 -3.57
CA GLU A 134 12.01 -10.56 -2.93
C GLU A 134 12.25 -10.17 -1.47
N ARG A 135 12.50 -8.89 -1.22
CA ARG A 135 12.71 -8.39 0.13
C ARG A 135 11.45 -8.56 0.96
N TRP A 136 10.29 -8.23 0.39
CA TRP A 136 9.02 -8.36 1.10
C TRP A 136 8.72 -9.82 1.44
N ILE A 137 8.96 -10.75 0.52
CA ILE A 137 8.77 -12.17 0.79
C ILE A 137 9.64 -12.62 1.96
N GLU A 138 10.92 -12.24 1.95
CA GLU A 138 11.85 -12.59 3.02
C GLU A 138 11.38 -12.09 4.38
N VAL A 139 11.02 -10.82 4.45
CA VAL A 139 10.54 -10.21 5.69
C VAL A 139 9.22 -10.86 6.13
N TYR A 140 8.33 -11.08 5.18
CA TYR A 140 7.03 -11.68 5.48
C TYR A 140 7.18 -13.07 6.08
N GLU A 141 8.03 -13.91 5.48
CA GLU A 141 8.25 -15.25 6.01
C GLU A 141 8.87 -15.24 7.40
N ASN A 142 9.81 -14.35 7.62
CA ASN A 142 10.47 -14.23 8.94
C ASN A 142 9.54 -13.64 9.99
N THR A 143 8.57 -12.83 9.62
CA THR A 143 7.68 -12.15 10.56
C THR A 143 6.41 -12.94 10.82
N TYR A 144 5.76 -13.44 9.77
CA TYR A 144 4.41 -14.02 9.85
C TYR A 144 4.36 -15.52 9.70
N ARG A 145 5.34 -16.13 9.03
CA ARG A 145 5.42 -17.59 8.86
C ARG A 145 6.50 -18.22 9.72
N LYS A 146 7.08 -17.45 10.60
CA LYS A 146 8.11 -17.91 11.52
C LYS A 146 7.52 -18.97 12.47
N LYS A 147 8.23 -20.05 12.62
CA LYS A 147 7.84 -21.14 13.53
C LYS A 147 8.42 -20.94 14.91
#